data_f092fc96819068e4f6dd60ee69760433
#
_entry.id   f092fc96819068e4f6dd60ee69760433
#
_cell.length_a   1.000
_cell.length_b   1.000
_cell.length_c   1.000
_cell.angle_alpha   90.00
_cell.angle_beta   90.00
_cell.angle_gamma   90.00
#
_symmetry.space_group_name_H-M   'P 1'
#
loop_
_entity.id
_entity.type
_entity.pdbx_description
1 polymer ?
#
loop_
_entity_poly.entity_id
_entity_poly.type
_entity_poly.pdbx_seq_one_letter_code
_entity_poly.pdbx_strand_id
1 'polypeptide(L)'
;MTTASANVDDLSHIAQKQTTTVAMDFGRVALTPEIVLYLFGTPGQERFHFMWNELSRGAIGAVILADTRRLGDCFAAIDYFESRGMPFVVAVNPFDGQRTHEIPVVREAIQVDDHVPMLWCDARHRGDVKNGLIALVELALRREKSKQFA
;
A
#
# COMPACT_ATOMS: atom_id res chain seq x y z
N MET A 1 1.51 5.83 3.37
CA MET A 1 1.50 4.42 2.95
C MET A 1 1.00 3.57 4.09
N THR A 2 -0.06 2.86 3.86
CA THR A 2 -0.57 1.89 4.82
C THR A 2 -1.11 0.69 4.07
N THR A 3 -1.05 -0.46 4.70
CA THR A 3 -1.73 -1.65 4.20
C THR A 3 -2.72 -2.10 5.26
N ALA A 4 -3.85 -2.61 4.84
CA ALA A 4 -4.85 -3.09 5.75
C ALA A 4 -5.00 -4.60 5.61
N SER A 5 -5.22 -5.26 6.72
CA SER A 5 -5.42 -6.70 6.75
C SER A 5 -6.59 -7.03 7.64
N ALA A 6 -7.19 -8.17 7.37
CA ALA A 6 -8.32 -8.64 8.16
C ALA A 6 -7.98 -8.92 9.62
N ASN A 7 -6.71 -9.13 9.92
CA ASN A 7 -6.26 -9.48 11.26
C ASN A 7 -5.58 -8.34 11.98
N VAL A 8 -5.65 -7.14 11.43
CA VAL A 8 -4.98 -5.99 12.01
C VAL A 8 -5.64 -5.52 13.30
N ASP A 9 -6.94 -5.74 13.44
CA ASP A 9 -7.70 -5.18 14.56
C ASP A 9 -7.13 -5.55 15.93
N ASP A 10 -6.79 -6.81 16.12
CA ASP A 10 -6.25 -7.27 17.41
C ASP A 10 -4.88 -6.68 17.68
N LEU A 11 -4.06 -6.56 16.66
CA LEU A 11 -2.71 -6.03 16.79
C LEU A 11 -2.70 -4.51 16.91
N SER A 12 -3.58 -3.83 16.18
CA SER A 12 -3.73 -2.39 16.29
C SER A 12 -4.15 -1.99 17.70
N HIS A 13 -5.03 -2.77 18.32
CA HIS A 13 -5.48 -2.50 19.66
C HIS A 13 -4.34 -2.60 20.68
N ILE A 14 -3.47 -3.60 20.51
CA ILE A 14 -2.28 -3.75 21.35
C ILE A 14 -1.31 -2.60 21.13
N ALA A 15 -1.09 -2.22 19.88
CA ALA A 15 -0.20 -1.12 19.53
C ALA A 15 -0.66 0.21 20.12
N GLN A 16 -1.95 0.47 20.13
CA GLN A 16 -2.52 1.68 20.74
C GLN A 16 -2.28 1.78 22.23
N LYS A 17 -2.23 0.65 22.90
CA LYS A 17 -1.96 0.62 24.34
C LYS A 17 -0.52 0.87 24.70
N GLN A 18 0.39 0.65 23.77
CA GLN A 18 1.83 0.70 24.06
C GLN A 18 2.43 2.08 24.02
N THR A 19 1.85 3.05 23.47
CA THR A 19 2.27 4.32 23.51
C THR A 19 2.11 5.23 22.58
N THR A 20 2.53 5.95 22.81
CA THR A 20 2.79 7.23 22.42
C THR A 20 3.52 7.41 21.14
N THR A 21 4.27 6.44 20.73
CA THR A 21 5.19 6.86 19.76
C THR A 21 4.84 6.45 18.39
N VAL A 22 4.96 5.23 18.07
CA VAL A 22 4.75 4.81 16.70
C VAL A 22 3.86 3.60 16.70
N ALA A 23 2.64 3.80 16.24
CA ALA A 23 1.76 2.67 16.02
C ALA A 23 2.07 2.07 14.67
N MET A 24 2.49 0.82 14.66
CA MET A 24 2.60 0.04 13.44
C MET A 24 1.55 -1.04 13.47
N ASP A 25 0.81 -1.13 12.39
CA ASP A 25 -0.11 -2.23 12.23
C ASP A 25 0.61 -3.40 11.57
N PHE A 26 0.25 -4.59 11.97
CA PHE A 26 0.79 -5.81 11.40
C PHE A 26 -0.36 -6.75 11.07
N GLY A 27 -0.28 -7.40 9.93
CA GLY A 27 -1.31 -8.34 9.52
C GLY A 27 -0.76 -9.46 8.66
N ARG A 28 -1.61 -10.43 8.43
CA ARG A 28 -1.29 -11.61 7.63
C ARG A 28 -2.49 -11.94 6.78
N VAL A 29 -2.26 -12.11 5.48
CA VAL A 29 -3.31 -12.48 4.53
C VAL A 29 -2.85 -13.66 3.68
N ALA A 30 -3.63 -14.71 3.64
CA ALA A 30 -3.42 -15.81 2.71
C ALA A 30 -4.15 -15.49 1.41
N LEU A 31 -3.41 -15.31 0.33
CA LEU A 31 -3.99 -15.11 -0.99
C LEU A 31 -4.39 -16.42 -1.63
N THR A 32 -3.57 -17.43 -1.43
CA THR A 32 -3.83 -18.82 -1.82
C THR A 32 -3.29 -19.71 -0.70
N PRO A 33 -3.56 -21.02 -0.72
CA PRO A 33 -2.94 -21.91 0.28
C PRO A 33 -1.41 -21.84 0.31
N GLU A 34 -0.79 -21.50 -0.81
CA GLU A 34 0.66 -21.46 -0.92
C GLU A 34 1.26 -20.06 -0.75
N ILE A 35 0.46 -19.01 -0.86
CA ILE A 35 0.94 -17.63 -0.81
C ILE A 35 0.37 -16.91 0.38
N VAL A 36 1.23 -16.59 1.32
CA VAL A 36 0.88 -15.83 2.52
C VAL A 36 1.66 -14.52 2.51
N LEU A 37 0.95 -13.43 2.72
CA LEU A 37 1.57 -12.11 2.80
C LEU A 37 1.56 -11.63 4.24
N TYR A 38 2.68 -11.05 4.65
CA TYR A 38 2.78 -10.32 5.90
C TYR A 38 2.73 -8.83 5.59
N LEU A 39 1.83 -8.13 6.24
CA LEU A 39 1.55 -6.72 5.97
C LEU A 39 2.01 -5.86 7.12
N PHE A 40 2.70 -4.77 6.80
CA PHE A 40 3.12 -3.80 7.80
C PHE A 40 2.54 -2.45 7.40
N GLY A 41 1.71 -1.89 8.26
CA GLY A 41 1.23 -0.54 8.08
C GLY A 41 2.27 0.45 8.58
N THR A 42 2.53 1.50 7.82
CA THR A 42 3.46 2.54 8.23
C THR A 42 2.73 3.87 8.35
N PRO A 43 3.09 4.67 9.36
CA PRO A 43 2.54 6.00 9.45
C PRO A 43 2.89 6.83 8.22
N GLY A 44 1.90 7.56 7.70
CA GLY A 44 2.13 8.43 6.54
C GLY A 44 2.74 9.78 6.89
N GLN A 45 2.87 10.09 8.18
CA GLN A 45 3.42 11.38 8.61
C GLN A 45 4.93 11.44 8.34
N GLU A 46 5.37 12.58 7.87
CA GLU A 46 6.77 12.79 7.46
C GLU A 46 7.77 12.43 8.55
N ARG A 47 7.46 12.75 9.80
CA ARG A 47 8.35 12.46 10.93
C ARG A 47 8.62 10.96 11.13
N PHE A 48 7.83 10.09 10.49
CA PHE A 48 8.00 8.65 10.60
C PHE A 48 8.58 8.00 9.35
N HIS A 49 9.01 8.79 8.38
CA HIS A 49 9.57 8.23 7.13
C HIS A 49 10.85 7.42 7.36
N PHE A 50 11.55 7.67 8.46
CA PHE A 50 12.74 6.86 8.79
C PHE A 50 12.41 5.38 8.93
N MET A 51 11.16 5.05 9.29
CA MET A 51 10.74 3.65 9.43
C MET A 51 10.59 2.95 8.11
N TRP A 52 10.38 3.69 7.03
CA TRP A 52 10.19 3.08 5.72
C TRP A 52 11.42 2.31 5.27
N ASN A 53 12.62 2.78 5.60
CA ASN A 53 13.85 2.08 5.28
C ASN A 53 13.93 0.71 5.94
N GLU A 54 13.53 0.64 7.21
CA GLU A 54 13.53 -0.64 7.93
C GLU A 54 12.47 -1.58 7.40
N LEU A 55 11.25 -1.08 7.21
CA LEU A 55 10.13 -1.92 6.82
C LEU A 55 10.21 -2.37 5.36
N SER A 56 10.86 -1.60 4.50
CA SER A 56 10.96 -1.96 3.09
C SER A 56 11.99 -3.04 2.81
N ARG A 57 12.88 -3.30 3.76
CA ARG A 57 13.88 -4.37 3.58
C ARG A 57 13.21 -5.72 3.48
N GLY A 58 13.44 -6.43 2.37
CA GLY A 58 12.84 -7.73 2.15
C GLY A 58 11.37 -7.69 1.74
N ALA A 59 10.77 -6.52 1.67
CA ALA A 59 9.40 -6.40 1.19
C ALA A 59 9.35 -6.59 -0.32
N ILE A 60 8.28 -7.20 -0.82
CA ILE A 60 8.09 -7.37 -2.26
C ILE A 60 7.60 -6.09 -2.93
N GLY A 61 7.03 -5.19 -2.14
CA GLY A 61 6.50 -3.95 -2.66
C GLY A 61 5.60 -3.25 -1.65
N ALA A 62 4.86 -2.28 -2.13
CA ALA A 62 4.00 -1.47 -1.27
C ALA A 62 2.64 -1.23 -1.90
N VAL A 63 1.64 -1.06 -1.05
CA VAL A 63 0.35 -0.53 -1.43
C VAL A 63 0.25 0.88 -0.84
N ILE A 64 0.08 1.87 -1.70
CA ILE A 64 -0.08 3.25 -1.28
C ILE A 64 -1.56 3.58 -1.29
N LEU A 65 -2.11 3.88 -0.11
CA LEU A 65 -3.49 4.31 -0.02
C LEU A 65 -3.58 5.79 -0.37
N ALA A 66 -4.39 6.11 -1.36
CA ALA A 66 -4.61 7.48 -1.79
C ALA A 66 -6.01 7.94 -1.40
N ASP A 67 -6.08 8.95 -0.56
CA ASP A 67 -7.34 9.57 -0.19
C ASP A 67 -7.60 10.71 -1.18
N THR A 68 -8.72 10.64 -1.90
CA THR A 68 -9.05 11.65 -2.91
C THR A 68 -9.24 13.05 -2.34
N ARG A 69 -9.46 13.15 -1.04
CA ARG A 69 -9.56 14.46 -0.37
C ARG A 69 -8.20 15.07 -0.08
N ARG A 70 -7.15 14.27 -0.10
CA ARG A 70 -5.81 14.67 0.33
C ARG A 70 -4.75 13.98 -0.51
N LEU A 71 -4.86 14.10 -1.82
CA LEU A 71 -3.96 13.40 -2.74
C LEU A 71 -2.49 13.78 -2.54
N GLY A 72 -2.24 15.00 -2.10
CA GLY A 72 -0.86 15.44 -1.85
C GLY A 72 -0.13 14.61 -0.80
N ASP A 73 -0.87 13.96 0.10
CA ASP A 73 -0.25 13.17 1.16
C ASP A 73 0.45 11.91 0.63
N CYS A 74 0.15 11.46 -0.58
CA CYS A 74 0.77 10.26 -1.13
C CYS A 74 2.06 10.53 -1.92
N PHE A 75 2.41 11.79 -2.19
CA PHE A 75 3.59 12.10 -3.00
C PHE A 75 4.89 11.60 -2.37
N ALA A 76 5.04 11.76 -1.06
CA ALA A 76 6.27 11.32 -0.40
C ALA A 76 6.45 9.79 -0.51
N ALA A 77 5.37 9.03 -0.38
CA ALA A 77 5.44 7.58 -0.53
C ALA A 77 5.75 7.19 -1.97
N ILE A 78 5.13 7.84 -2.94
CA ILE A 78 5.38 7.57 -4.36
C ILE A 78 6.86 7.82 -4.68
N ASP A 79 7.37 8.99 -4.30
CA ASP A 79 8.78 9.34 -4.55
C ASP A 79 9.72 8.34 -3.91
N TYR A 80 9.42 7.92 -2.69
CA TYR A 80 10.25 6.96 -1.98
C TYR A 80 10.37 5.65 -2.73
N PHE A 81 9.24 5.06 -3.14
CA PHE A 81 9.25 3.77 -3.80
C PHE A 81 9.74 3.84 -5.24
N GLU A 82 9.45 4.93 -5.95
CA GLU A 82 10.00 5.15 -7.28
C GLU A 82 11.53 5.25 -7.24
N SER A 83 12.07 6.02 -6.32
CA SER A 83 13.51 6.23 -6.24
C SER A 83 14.28 4.96 -5.91
N ARG A 84 13.62 4.00 -5.26
CA ARG A 84 14.24 2.72 -4.92
C ARG A 84 13.95 1.62 -5.92
N GLY A 85 13.17 1.92 -6.95
CA GLY A 85 12.77 0.91 -7.93
C GLY A 85 11.92 -0.21 -7.34
N MET A 86 11.24 0.05 -6.22
CA MET A 86 10.42 -0.95 -5.57
C MET A 86 9.02 -0.98 -6.18
N PRO A 87 8.47 -2.16 -6.46
CA PRO A 87 7.10 -2.25 -6.97
C PRO A 87 6.09 -1.65 -6.02
N PHE A 88 5.15 -0.90 -6.56
CA PHE A 88 4.04 -0.40 -5.75
C PHE A 88 2.78 -0.28 -6.60
N VAL A 89 1.64 -0.34 -5.93
CA VAL A 89 0.34 -0.07 -6.53
C VAL A 89 -0.31 1.05 -5.74
N VAL A 90 -1.18 1.80 -6.39
CA VAL A 90 -1.92 2.88 -5.74
C VAL A 90 -3.37 2.41 -5.57
N ALA A 91 -3.80 2.36 -4.32
CA ALA A 91 -5.16 1.99 -3.97
C ALA A 91 -5.92 3.26 -3.62
N VAL A 92 -6.84 3.63 -4.49
CA VAL A 92 -7.63 4.85 -4.31
C VAL A 92 -8.79 4.53 -3.38
N ASN A 93 -8.73 5.08 -2.16
CA ASN A 93 -9.72 4.79 -1.14
C ASN A 93 -10.90 5.76 -1.27
N PRO A 94 -12.10 5.27 -1.61
CA PRO A 94 -13.25 6.16 -1.71
C PRO A 94 -13.70 6.57 -0.31
N PHE A 95 -13.82 7.87 -0.10
CA PHE A 95 -14.29 8.37 1.19
C PHE A 95 -15.79 8.15 1.30
N ASP A 96 -16.21 7.55 2.41
CA ASP A 96 -17.61 7.19 2.65
C ASP A 96 -18.23 6.37 1.49
N GLY A 97 -17.39 5.57 0.82
CA GLY A 97 -17.85 4.74 -0.29
C GLY A 97 -18.12 5.50 -1.58
N GLN A 98 -17.82 6.79 -1.63
CA GLN A 98 -18.07 7.60 -2.81
C GLN A 98 -16.83 7.75 -3.67
N ARG A 99 -16.98 7.36 -4.94
CA ARG A 99 -15.95 7.55 -5.94
C ARG A 99 -16.09 8.91 -6.55
N THR A 100 -15.34 9.89 -6.01
CA THR A 100 -15.47 11.28 -6.39
C THR A 100 -14.76 11.62 -7.69
N HIS A 101 -13.77 10.81 -8.09
CA HIS A 101 -12.98 11.05 -9.28
C HIS A 101 -12.69 9.74 -10.01
N GLU A 102 -12.61 9.80 -11.33
CA GLU A 102 -12.22 8.65 -12.12
C GLU A 102 -10.72 8.35 -11.95
N ILE A 103 -10.35 7.08 -12.10
CA ILE A 103 -8.95 6.66 -11.95
C ILE A 103 -7.98 7.45 -12.84
N PRO A 104 -8.27 7.69 -14.15
CA PRO A 104 -7.35 8.48 -14.96
C PRO A 104 -7.12 9.89 -14.45
N VAL A 105 -8.13 10.51 -13.85
CA VAL A 105 -8.00 11.85 -13.26
C VAL A 105 -7.08 11.81 -12.05
N VAL A 106 -7.23 10.80 -11.19
CA VAL A 106 -6.36 10.63 -10.03
C VAL A 106 -4.92 10.38 -10.48
N ARG A 107 -4.74 9.54 -11.48
CA ARG A 107 -3.39 9.23 -12.01
C ARG A 107 -2.69 10.48 -12.50
N GLU A 108 -3.40 11.33 -13.23
CA GLU A 108 -2.84 12.58 -13.71
C GLU A 108 -2.49 13.51 -12.55
N ALA A 109 -3.35 13.59 -11.54
CA ALA A 109 -3.14 14.47 -10.40
C ALA A 109 -1.91 14.09 -9.58
N ILE A 110 -1.62 12.80 -9.42
CA ILE A 110 -0.47 12.34 -8.65
C ILE A 110 0.75 11.99 -9.51
N GLN A 111 0.61 12.08 -10.82
CA GLN A 111 1.71 11.95 -11.77
C GLN A 111 2.49 10.64 -11.67
N VAL A 112 1.78 9.53 -11.57
CA VAL A 112 2.40 8.21 -11.64
C VAL A 112 2.38 7.68 -13.07
N ASP A 113 3.37 6.88 -13.41
CA ASP A 113 3.45 6.28 -14.73
C ASP A 113 2.30 5.32 -15.01
N ASP A 114 1.99 5.15 -16.30
CA ASP A 114 0.90 4.29 -16.72
C ASP A 114 1.10 2.83 -16.31
N HIS A 115 2.34 2.39 -16.12
CA HIS A 115 2.63 1.02 -15.73
C HIS A 115 2.34 0.75 -14.25
N VAL A 116 2.16 1.78 -13.44
CA VAL A 116 1.83 1.59 -12.01
C VAL A 116 0.35 1.25 -11.91
N PRO A 117 0.00 0.07 -11.39
CA PRO A 117 -1.40 -0.26 -11.20
C PRO A 117 -2.09 0.69 -10.25
N MET A 118 -3.28 1.11 -10.62
CA MET A 118 -4.11 1.98 -9.79
C MET A 118 -5.52 1.43 -9.80
N LEU A 119 -6.12 1.25 -8.63
CA LEU A 119 -7.43 0.66 -8.52
C LEU A 119 -8.20 1.28 -7.37
N TRP A 120 -9.52 1.21 -7.46
CA TRP A 120 -10.37 1.56 -6.35
C TRP A 120 -10.23 0.50 -5.27
N CYS A 121 -10.05 0.94 -4.04
CA CYS A 121 -9.93 0.03 -2.92
C CYS A 121 -10.50 0.69 -1.67
N ASP A 122 -11.68 0.25 -1.26
CA ASP A 122 -12.20 0.63 0.04
C ASP A 122 -11.48 -0.21 1.09
N ALA A 123 -10.63 0.43 1.88
CA ALA A 123 -9.80 -0.27 2.86
C ALA A 123 -10.63 -0.97 3.94
N ARG A 124 -11.92 -0.65 4.05
CA ARG A 124 -12.83 -1.34 4.98
C ARG A 124 -13.37 -2.66 4.41
N HIS A 125 -13.21 -2.89 3.10
CA HIS A 125 -13.74 -4.08 2.44
C HIS A 125 -12.60 -5.07 2.17
N ARG A 126 -12.73 -6.24 2.76
CA ARG A 126 -11.71 -7.28 2.66
C ARG A 126 -11.43 -7.70 1.21
N GLY A 127 -12.46 -7.80 0.39
CA GLY A 127 -12.31 -8.17 -1.02
C GLY A 127 -11.49 -7.13 -1.80
N ASP A 128 -11.73 -5.85 -1.55
CA ASP A 128 -10.99 -4.78 -2.21
C ASP A 128 -9.52 -4.79 -1.81
N VAL A 129 -9.25 -4.97 -0.53
CA VAL A 129 -7.88 -5.06 -0.01
C VAL A 129 -7.16 -6.23 -0.65
N LYS A 130 -7.81 -7.39 -0.72
CA LYS A 130 -7.24 -8.57 -1.35
C LYS A 130 -6.91 -8.33 -2.82
N ASN A 131 -7.80 -7.66 -3.56
CA ASN A 131 -7.55 -7.32 -4.96
C ASN A 131 -6.32 -6.41 -5.12
N GLY A 132 -6.15 -5.44 -4.24
CA GLY A 132 -4.97 -4.57 -4.23
C GLY A 132 -3.69 -5.35 -3.99
N LEU A 133 -3.72 -6.28 -3.05
CA LEU A 133 -2.56 -7.12 -2.76
C LEU A 133 -2.23 -8.07 -3.90
N ILE A 134 -3.25 -8.63 -4.56
CA ILE A 134 -3.05 -9.46 -5.74
C ILE A 134 -2.38 -8.66 -6.86
N ALA A 135 -2.85 -7.42 -7.09
CA ALA A 135 -2.25 -6.55 -8.10
C ALA A 135 -0.76 -6.30 -7.81
N LEU A 136 -0.41 -6.10 -6.54
CA LEU A 136 0.99 -5.91 -6.15
C LEU A 136 1.82 -7.17 -6.40
N VAL A 137 1.32 -8.33 -6.00
CA VAL A 137 2.04 -9.60 -6.20
C VAL A 137 2.25 -9.86 -7.70
N GLU A 138 1.24 -9.63 -8.52
CA GLU A 138 1.36 -9.79 -9.97
C GLU A 138 2.42 -8.86 -10.55
N LEU A 139 2.44 -7.61 -10.10
CA LEU A 139 3.45 -6.64 -10.55
C LEU A 139 4.84 -7.10 -10.16
N ALA A 140 5.03 -7.54 -8.92
CA ALA A 140 6.32 -8.02 -8.43
C ALA A 140 6.80 -9.23 -9.22
N LEU A 141 5.91 -10.17 -9.51
CA LEU A 141 6.24 -11.35 -10.31
C LEU A 141 6.62 -10.99 -11.75
N ARG A 142 5.92 -10.05 -12.36
CA ARG A 142 6.27 -9.59 -13.71
C ARG A 142 7.66 -8.97 -13.75
N ARG A 143 8.03 -8.21 -12.73
CA ARG A 143 9.36 -7.60 -12.63
C ARG A 143 10.45 -8.64 -12.48
N GLU A 144 10.21 -9.69 -11.69
CA GLU A 144 11.17 -10.77 -11.52
C GLU A 144 11.38 -11.52 -12.84
N LYS A 145 10.32 -11.79 -13.60
CA LYS A 145 10.43 -12.42 -14.92
C LYS A 145 11.23 -11.54 -15.88
N SER A 146 11.00 -10.24 -15.87
CA SER A 146 11.76 -9.32 -16.73
C SER A 146 13.24 -9.33 -16.41
N LYS A 147 13.61 -9.44 -15.13
CA LYS A 147 15.02 -9.53 -14.74
C LYS A 147 15.68 -10.80 -15.21
N GLN A 148 14.94 -11.90 -15.26
CA GLN A 148 15.47 -13.19 -15.72
C GLN A 148 15.81 -13.22 -17.21
N PHE A 149 15.12 -12.38 -17.99
CA PHE A 149 15.29 -12.35 -19.45
C PHE A 149 16.04 -11.11 -19.95
N ALA A 150 16.48 -10.26 -19.03
CA ALA A 150 17.20 -9.05 -19.40
C ALA A 150 18.69 -9.30 -19.65
#